data_87b724587fb886fee2dd6f0858a7a4cb
#
_entry.id   87b724587fb886fee2dd6f0858a7a4cb
#
_cell.length_a   1.000
_cell.length_b   1.000
_cell.length_c   1.000
_cell.angle_alpha   90.00
_cell.angle_beta   90.00
_cell.angle_gamma   90.00
#
_symmetry.space_group_name_H-M   'P 1'
#
loop_
_entity.id
_entity.type
_entity.pdbx_description
1 polymer ?
#
loop_
_entity_poly.entity_id
_entity_poly.type
_entity_poly.pdbx_seq_one_letter_code
_entity_poly.pdbx_strand_id
1 'polypeptide(L)'
;MSSKVKEGIHDFQHELRIVLMGYRAAGKSSAGNTILGREEFDLKTSAQCVRRHGEVADRHITVIEAPGWWRTYTVQESSELLKQEILLSVSLCPPGPHAVLLIIRVDYMFKETERKAVQGHLDLLGERVWSHTIVLFTHGDSLEGQDLQWLLDKCGNRYHVLNNQNRSDHTQIKELLEKIEETVAQNNSCHFEIGRTILQELKERRRAEKERAEERKKRMKKQREDIRSQMSESTYLVQPRLCFVILLCVSLFCLFSCRRWTLLRDLKKKKKNISFQ
;
A
#
# COMPACT_ATOMS: atom_id res chain seq x y z
N MET A 1 33.55 3.22 29.06
CA MET A 1 32.44 3.23 28.09
C MET A 1 32.87 2.43 26.86
N SER A 2 32.11 1.43 26.47
CA SER A 2 32.42 0.55 25.33
C SER A 2 32.37 1.35 24.01
N SER A 3 33.24 0.99 23.03
CA SER A 3 33.28 1.62 21.70
C SER A 3 31.93 1.69 21.01
N LYS A 4 31.09 0.66 21.17
CA LYS A 4 29.71 0.62 20.66
C LYS A 4 28.81 1.72 21.22
N VAL A 5 28.98 2.13 22.49
CA VAL A 5 28.21 3.23 23.09
C VAL A 5 28.63 4.57 22.51
N LYS A 6 29.91 4.77 22.22
CA LYS A 6 30.41 6.00 21.58
C LYS A 6 29.98 6.13 20.12
N GLU A 7 30.00 5.02 19.34
CA GLU A 7 29.46 4.99 17.98
C GLU A 7 27.96 5.27 17.94
N GLY A 8 27.19 4.67 18.86
CA GLY A 8 25.74 4.90 18.95
C GLY A 8 25.37 6.35 19.30
N ILE A 9 26.13 7.00 20.16
CA ILE A 9 25.92 8.42 20.54
C ILE A 9 26.25 9.33 19.35
N HIS A 10 27.27 9.04 18.57
CA HIS A 10 27.67 9.86 17.42
C HIS A 10 26.68 9.70 16.24
N ASP A 11 26.20 8.49 15.98
CA ASP A 11 25.20 8.18 14.95
C ASP A 11 23.87 8.89 15.23
N PHE A 12 23.46 8.92 16.50
CA PHE A 12 22.23 9.55 16.96
C PHE A 12 22.22 11.09 16.82
N GLN A 13 23.35 11.76 16.99
CA GLN A 13 23.44 13.23 16.90
C GLN A 13 23.19 13.78 15.50
N HIS A 14 23.36 12.96 14.44
CA HIS A 14 23.27 13.39 13.05
C HIS A 14 22.09 12.82 12.29
N GLU A 15 21.60 11.63 12.65
CA GLU A 15 20.50 10.98 11.95
C GLU A 15 19.47 10.39 12.95
N LEU A 16 18.21 10.77 12.81
CA LEU A 16 17.10 10.21 13.56
C LEU A 16 16.21 9.34 12.65
N ARG A 17 15.96 8.11 13.06
CA ARG A 17 15.16 7.12 12.31
C ARG A 17 13.90 6.79 13.10
N ILE A 18 12.75 7.03 12.47
CA ILE A 18 11.43 6.91 13.10
C ILE A 18 10.54 6.00 12.25
N VAL A 19 9.80 5.10 12.89
CA VAL A 19 8.76 4.30 12.24
C VAL A 19 7.39 4.72 12.76
N LEU A 20 6.48 5.06 11.86
CA LEU A 20 5.09 5.39 12.17
C LEU A 20 4.22 4.14 12.04
N MET A 21 3.58 3.74 13.12
CA MET A 21 2.66 2.60 13.19
C MET A 21 1.29 3.03 13.71
N GLY A 22 0.27 2.27 13.37
CA GLY A 22 -1.09 2.53 13.83
C GLY A 22 -2.12 2.04 12.82
N TYR A 23 -3.38 2.06 13.20
CA TYR A 23 -4.47 1.62 12.34
C TYR A 23 -4.72 2.57 11.15
N ARG A 24 -5.54 2.14 10.20
CA ARG A 24 -5.94 2.95 9.03
C ARG A 24 -6.64 4.22 9.48
N ALA A 25 -6.28 5.34 8.84
CA ALA A 25 -6.78 6.67 9.17
C ALA A 25 -6.48 7.15 10.60
N ALA A 26 -5.47 6.58 11.28
CA ALA A 26 -5.00 7.09 12.58
C ALA A 26 -4.28 8.44 12.48
N GLY A 27 -3.93 8.90 11.28
CA GLY A 27 -3.20 10.15 11.07
C GLY A 27 -1.70 9.97 10.87
N LYS A 28 -1.21 8.76 10.51
CA LYS A 28 0.22 8.48 10.29
C LYS A 28 0.87 9.38 9.25
N SER A 29 0.30 9.44 8.04
CA SER A 29 0.80 10.30 6.95
C SER A 29 0.79 11.77 7.35
N SER A 30 -0.28 12.24 8.02
CA SER A 30 -0.36 13.60 8.54
C SER A 30 0.70 13.88 9.60
N ALA A 31 0.92 12.94 10.53
CA ALA A 31 1.97 13.05 11.55
C ALA A 31 3.36 13.08 10.90
N GLY A 32 3.61 12.24 9.91
CA GLY A 32 4.86 12.25 9.15
C GLY A 32 5.10 13.59 8.45
N ASN A 33 4.08 14.16 7.83
CA ASN A 33 4.15 15.48 7.20
C ASN A 33 4.38 16.60 8.22
N THR A 34 3.74 16.53 9.38
CA THR A 34 3.97 17.49 10.47
C THR A 34 5.39 17.38 11.02
N ILE A 35 5.90 16.17 11.24
CA ILE A 35 7.28 15.93 11.70
C ILE A 35 8.30 16.48 10.70
N LEU A 36 8.09 16.26 9.39
CA LEU A 36 9.00 16.72 8.33
C LEU A 36 8.78 18.21 7.94
N GLY A 37 7.76 18.87 8.49
CA GLY A 37 7.44 20.27 8.19
C GLY A 37 6.96 20.52 6.76
N ARG A 38 6.65 19.48 5.98
CA ARG A 38 6.23 19.55 4.58
C ARG A 38 5.41 18.34 4.14
N GLU A 39 4.71 18.43 3.01
CA GLU A 39 3.88 17.34 2.48
C GLU A 39 4.74 16.35 1.69
N GLU A 40 5.25 15.33 2.37
CA GLU A 40 6.05 14.24 1.80
C GLU A 40 5.25 12.93 1.67
N PHE A 41 4.29 12.71 2.57
CA PHE A 41 3.43 11.53 2.56
C PHE A 41 2.09 11.86 1.90
N ASP A 42 1.69 11.05 0.92
CA ASP A 42 0.34 11.09 0.37
C ASP A 42 -0.67 10.62 1.46
N LEU A 43 -1.76 11.37 1.62
CA LEU A 43 -2.81 11.01 2.59
C LEU A 43 -3.63 9.79 2.17
N LYS A 44 -3.37 9.22 1.00
CA LYS A 44 -4.00 7.98 0.55
C LYS A 44 -3.40 6.78 1.27
N THR A 45 -4.27 5.82 1.58
CA THR A 45 -3.84 4.58 2.24
C THR A 45 -2.89 3.78 1.36
N SER A 46 -1.67 3.54 1.82
CA SER A 46 -0.71 2.65 1.18
C SER A 46 -0.83 1.23 1.74
N ALA A 47 -0.64 0.23 0.88
CA ALA A 47 -0.51 -1.17 1.27
C ALA A 47 0.95 -1.57 1.55
N GLN A 48 1.90 -0.68 1.28
CA GLN A 48 3.34 -0.89 1.47
C GLN A 48 3.92 0.20 2.35
N CYS A 49 5.07 -0.09 2.95
CA CYS A 49 5.84 0.91 3.68
C CYS A 49 6.28 2.05 2.75
N VAL A 50 6.22 3.27 3.27
CA VAL A 50 6.68 4.48 2.57
C VAL A 50 7.81 5.10 3.37
N ARG A 51 8.95 5.34 2.74
CA ARG A 51 10.12 5.98 3.35
C ARG A 51 10.26 7.41 2.84
N ARG A 52 10.48 8.36 3.77
CA ARG A 52 10.75 9.77 3.48
C ARG A 52 11.91 10.26 4.35
N HIS A 53 12.54 11.33 3.88
CA HIS A 53 13.66 11.97 4.56
C HIS A 53 13.42 13.47 4.63
N GLY A 54 13.92 14.09 5.67
CA GLY A 54 13.89 15.53 5.81
C GLY A 54 14.97 16.01 6.76
N GLU A 55 15.12 17.31 6.82
CA GLU A 55 15.99 17.99 7.78
C GLU A 55 15.11 18.84 8.70
N VAL A 56 15.17 18.57 9.98
CA VAL A 56 14.33 19.24 11.01
C VAL A 56 15.20 19.55 12.21
N ALA A 57 15.25 20.82 12.63
CA ALA A 57 16.08 21.28 13.73
C ALA A 57 17.56 20.82 13.60
N ASP A 58 18.16 21.03 12.44
CA ASP A 58 19.54 20.69 12.08
C ASP A 58 19.86 19.20 12.15
N ARG A 59 18.84 18.32 12.00
CA ARG A 59 18.99 16.86 12.00
C ARG A 59 18.41 16.23 10.76
N HIS A 60 19.09 15.25 10.24
CA HIS A 60 18.55 14.37 9.21
C HIS A 60 17.55 13.39 9.84
N ILE A 61 16.29 13.48 9.43
CA ILE A 61 15.23 12.59 9.92
C ILE A 61 14.80 11.65 8.80
N THR A 62 14.87 10.35 9.07
CA THR A 62 14.27 9.31 8.24
C THR A 62 12.96 8.87 8.88
N VAL A 63 11.86 8.99 8.16
CA VAL A 63 10.53 8.55 8.59
C VAL A 63 10.05 7.43 7.70
N ILE A 64 9.67 6.31 8.31
CA ILE A 64 9.03 5.17 7.65
C ILE A 64 7.57 5.12 8.09
N GLU A 65 6.63 5.23 7.16
CA GLU A 65 5.23 4.95 7.43
C GLU A 65 4.94 3.49 7.11
N ALA A 66 4.54 2.71 8.12
CA ALA A 66 4.03 1.35 7.93
C ALA A 66 2.56 1.38 7.49
N PRO A 67 2.09 0.43 6.67
CA PRO A 67 0.68 0.32 6.34
C PRO A 67 -0.16 0.08 7.59
N GLY A 68 -1.34 0.70 7.65
CA GLY A 68 -2.22 0.58 8.80
C GLY A 68 -3.10 -0.67 8.75
N TRP A 69 -3.31 -1.29 9.90
CA TRP A 69 -4.32 -2.34 10.08
C TRP A 69 -5.74 -1.79 10.24
N TRP A 70 -6.75 -2.62 10.16
CA TRP A 70 -8.11 -2.22 10.52
C TRP A 70 -8.22 -2.07 12.04
N ARG A 71 -8.83 -0.97 12.50
CA ARG A 71 -8.79 -0.52 13.90
C ARG A 71 -9.09 -1.62 14.94
N THR A 72 -10.05 -2.46 14.66
CA THR A 72 -10.52 -3.53 15.57
C THR A 72 -10.04 -4.93 15.19
N TYR A 73 -9.32 -5.08 14.06
CA TYR A 73 -8.87 -6.39 13.61
C TYR A 73 -7.65 -6.83 14.41
N THR A 74 -7.75 -8.03 14.95
CA THR A 74 -6.60 -8.70 15.57
C THR A 74 -5.54 -9.04 14.52
N VAL A 75 -4.36 -9.39 14.98
CA VAL A 75 -3.27 -9.80 14.06
C VAL A 75 -3.64 -11.07 13.28
N GLN A 76 -4.48 -11.94 13.82
CA GLN A 76 -4.96 -13.16 13.15
C GLN A 76 -5.88 -12.84 11.97
N GLU A 77 -6.70 -11.80 12.09
CA GLU A 77 -7.61 -11.32 11.02
C GLU A 77 -6.89 -10.48 9.96
N SER A 78 -5.68 -10.05 10.25
CA SER A 78 -4.86 -9.26 9.33
C SER A 78 -4.17 -10.14 8.28
N SER A 79 -4.09 -9.63 7.04
CA SER A 79 -3.44 -10.36 5.96
C SER A 79 -1.94 -10.59 6.20
N GLU A 80 -1.40 -11.70 5.71
CA GLU A 80 0.03 -12.00 5.80
C GLU A 80 0.89 -10.90 5.16
N LEU A 81 0.40 -10.28 4.09
CA LEU A 81 1.09 -9.15 3.44
C LEU A 81 1.24 -7.96 4.39
N LEU A 82 0.20 -7.62 5.14
CA LEU A 82 0.24 -6.54 6.13
C LEU A 82 1.24 -6.86 7.24
N LYS A 83 1.22 -8.09 7.77
CA LYS A 83 2.16 -8.53 8.81
C LYS A 83 3.61 -8.43 8.33
N GLN A 84 3.89 -8.86 7.10
CA GLN A 84 5.21 -8.75 6.49
C GLN A 84 5.65 -7.29 6.31
N GLU A 85 4.76 -6.39 5.90
CA GLU A 85 5.08 -4.97 5.75
C GLU A 85 5.36 -4.30 7.12
N ILE A 86 4.61 -4.67 8.18
CA ILE A 86 4.91 -4.20 9.54
C ILE A 86 6.32 -4.64 9.97
N LEU A 87 6.66 -5.90 9.77
CA LEU A 87 8.01 -6.42 10.06
C LEU A 87 9.09 -5.74 9.22
N LEU A 88 8.77 -5.45 7.95
CA LEU A 88 9.70 -4.77 7.04
C LEU A 88 9.99 -3.33 7.46
N SER A 89 9.01 -2.63 8.02
CA SER A 89 9.11 -1.20 8.33
C SER A 89 10.35 -0.87 9.16
N VAL A 90 10.69 -1.70 10.14
CA VAL A 90 11.86 -1.51 11.01
C VAL A 90 13.19 -1.84 10.32
N SER A 91 13.16 -2.64 9.26
CA SER A 91 14.35 -2.99 8.46
C SER A 91 14.66 -1.99 7.35
N LEU A 92 13.73 -1.09 7.03
CA LEU A 92 13.91 -0.05 6.00
C LEU A 92 14.77 1.13 6.46
N CYS A 93 15.11 1.19 7.74
CA CYS A 93 16.01 2.19 8.30
C CYS A 93 17.18 1.52 9.06
N PRO A 94 18.11 0.87 8.34
CA PRO A 94 19.24 0.22 8.99
C PRO A 94 20.10 1.22 9.78
N PRO A 95 20.68 0.80 10.91
CA PRO A 95 20.63 -0.54 11.49
C PRO A 95 19.32 -0.86 12.25
N GLY A 96 18.43 0.13 12.44
CA GLY A 96 17.11 0.03 13.05
C GLY A 96 16.56 1.41 13.41
N PRO A 97 15.25 1.54 13.71
CA PRO A 97 14.67 2.80 14.16
C PRO A 97 15.10 3.16 15.59
N HIS A 98 15.26 4.44 15.85
CA HIS A 98 15.47 4.98 17.19
C HIS A 98 14.18 4.97 17.99
N ALA A 99 13.05 5.25 17.34
CA ALA A 99 11.74 5.21 17.95
C ALA A 99 10.67 4.64 17.01
N VAL A 100 9.68 3.98 17.60
CA VAL A 100 8.42 3.62 16.97
C VAL A 100 7.35 4.56 17.51
N LEU A 101 6.75 5.38 16.66
CA LEU A 101 5.63 6.22 17.01
C LEU A 101 4.34 5.48 16.73
N LEU A 102 3.64 5.08 17.79
CA LEU A 102 2.34 4.44 17.70
C LEU A 102 1.25 5.52 17.68
N ILE A 103 0.65 5.73 16.50
CA ILE A 103 -0.35 6.77 16.28
C ILE A 103 -1.74 6.28 16.67
N ILE A 104 -2.36 6.96 17.62
CA ILE A 104 -3.69 6.69 18.17
C ILE A 104 -4.53 7.97 18.08
N ARG A 105 -5.73 7.87 17.50
CA ARG A 105 -6.70 8.96 17.49
C ARG A 105 -7.47 8.97 18.80
N VAL A 106 -7.57 10.12 19.44
CA VAL A 106 -8.30 10.28 20.71
C VAL A 106 -9.75 10.67 20.56
N ASP A 107 -10.21 10.99 19.33
CA ASP A 107 -11.61 11.23 19.03
C ASP A 107 -12.44 9.91 18.88
N TYR A 108 -11.78 8.75 18.96
CA TYR A 108 -12.42 7.44 19.04
C TYR A 108 -12.12 6.78 20.37
N MET A 109 -13.14 6.15 20.97
CA MET A 109 -12.94 5.37 22.19
C MET A 109 -11.95 4.22 21.96
N PHE A 110 -10.95 4.12 22.84
CA PHE A 110 -10.00 3.02 22.87
C PHE A 110 -10.53 1.91 23.79
N LYS A 111 -11.02 0.84 23.17
CA LYS A 111 -11.65 -0.30 23.86
C LYS A 111 -10.72 -1.53 23.86
N GLU A 112 -11.17 -2.58 24.50
CA GLU A 112 -10.46 -3.88 24.55
C GLU A 112 -10.16 -4.45 23.15
N THR A 113 -11.02 -4.21 22.16
CA THR A 113 -10.80 -4.65 20.77
C THR A 113 -9.64 -3.94 20.13
N GLU A 114 -9.54 -2.61 20.31
CA GLU A 114 -8.43 -1.80 19.84
C GLU A 114 -7.14 -2.16 20.59
N ARG A 115 -7.23 -2.40 21.88
CA ARG A 115 -6.10 -2.83 22.70
C ARG A 115 -5.49 -4.12 22.16
N LYS A 116 -6.32 -5.15 21.92
CA LYS A 116 -5.87 -6.43 21.35
C LYS A 116 -5.28 -6.28 19.95
N ALA A 117 -5.88 -5.41 19.13
CA ALA A 117 -5.38 -5.12 17.79
C ALA A 117 -3.99 -4.45 17.86
N VAL A 118 -3.82 -3.42 18.65
CA VAL A 118 -2.53 -2.73 18.85
C VAL A 118 -1.48 -3.70 19.38
N GLN A 119 -1.79 -4.41 20.46
CA GLN A 119 -0.88 -5.36 21.07
C GLN A 119 -0.40 -6.40 20.06
N GLY A 120 -1.33 -7.11 19.40
CA GLY A 120 -0.97 -8.18 18.48
C GLY A 120 -0.12 -7.71 17.30
N HIS A 121 -0.35 -6.49 16.78
CA HIS A 121 0.45 -5.98 15.67
C HIS A 121 1.84 -5.50 16.10
N LEU A 122 2.00 -4.90 17.28
CA LEU A 122 3.31 -4.54 17.78
C LEU A 122 4.12 -5.78 18.22
N ASP A 123 3.46 -6.76 18.83
CA ASP A 123 4.11 -7.99 19.28
C ASP A 123 4.71 -8.83 18.13
N LEU A 124 4.30 -8.59 16.88
CA LEU A 124 4.98 -9.12 15.68
C LEU A 124 6.47 -8.77 15.67
N LEU A 125 6.84 -7.60 16.19
CA LEU A 125 8.23 -7.13 16.27
C LEU A 125 8.99 -7.68 17.48
N GLY A 126 8.27 -8.36 18.39
CA GLY A 126 8.77 -8.85 19.66
C GLY A 126 8.60 -7.83 20.79
N GLU A 127 8.58 -8.32 22.03
CA GLU A 127 8.22 -7.51 23.20
C GLU A 127 9.12 -6.29 23.43
N ARG A 128 10.38 -6.35 22.99
CA ARG A 128 11.32 -5.23 23.11
C ARG A 128 10.89 -3.97 22.34
N VAL A 129 9.97 -4.08 21.38
CA VAL A 129 9.46 -2.91 20.64
C VAL A 129 8.84 -1.87 21.58
N TRP A 130 8.20 -2.31 22.65
CA TRP A 130 7.54 -1.42 23.60
C TRP A 130 8.48 -0.45 24.29
N SER A 131 9.74 -0.84 24.57
CA SER A 131 10.74 0.06 25.15
C SER A 131 11.19 1.17 24.20
N HIS A 132 11.00 0.99 22.90
CA HIS A 132 11.28 2.00 21.86
C HIS A 132 10.01 2.69 21.36
N THR A 133 8.84 2.38 21.92
CA THR A 133 7.56 2.94 21.48
C THR A 133 7.19 4.18 22.27
N ILE A 134 6.80 5.23 21.55
CA ILE A 134 6.16 6.43 22.06
C ILE A 134 4.76 6.49 21.46
N VAL A 135 3.73 6.67 22.29
CA VAL A 135 2.35 6.84 21.82
C VAL A 135 2.16 8.27 21.34
N LEU A 136 1.77 8.43 20.08
CA LEU A 136 1.48 9.74 19.50
C LEU A 136 -0.04 9.90 19.35
N PHE A 137 -0.63 10.72 20.20
CA PHE A 137 -2.05 11.02 20.15
C PHE A 137 -2.36 12.09 19.11
N THR A 138 -3.40 11.85 18.30
CA THR A 138 -3.85 12.74 17.23
C THR A 138 -5.35 13.03 17.36
N HIS A 139 -5.84 14.09 16.68
CA HIS A 139 -7.26 14.44 16.57
C HIS A 139 -7.95 14.84 17.89
N GLY A 140 -7.24 15.40 18.84
CA GLY A 140 -7.87 15.87 20.07
C GLY A 140 -6.96 16.76 20.89
N ASP A 141 -7.58 17.66 21.63
CA ASP A 141 -6.89 18.60 22.50
C ASP A 141 -6.82 18.08 23.96
N SER A 142 -7.51 16.95 24.27
CA SER A 142 -7.46 16.32 25.58
C SER A 142 -7.56 14.80 25.51
N LEU A 143 -6.93 14.13 26.50
CA LEU A 143 -6.97 12.68 26.69
C LEU A 143 -8.07 12.25 27.68
N GLU A 144 -8.99 13.15 28.04
CA GLU A 144 -9.99 12.91 29.04
C GLU A 144 -10.99 11.82 28.63
N GLY A 145 -11.34 10.95 29.56
CA GLY A 145 -12.35 9.91 29.40
C GLY A 145 -11.94 8.67 28.58
N GLN A 146 -10.65 8.53 28.24
CA GLN A 146 -10.13 7.36 27.54
C GLN A 146 -9.45 6.39 28.51
N ASP A 147 -9.74 5.11 28.38
CA ASP A 147 -8.99 4.05 29.12
C ASP A 147 -7.68 3.73 28.39
N LEU A 148 -6.75 4.67 28.46
CA LEU A 148 -5.43 4.57 27.82
C LEU A 148 -4.34 4.07 28.78
N GLN A 149 -4.68 3.85 30.06
CA GLN A 149 -3.69 3.51 31.09
C GLN A 149 -2.88 2.27 30.71
N TRP A 150 -3.54 1.22 30.22
CA TRP A 150 -2.83 0.03 29.76
C TRP A 150 -1.78 0.35 28.67
N LEU A 151 -2.11 1.22 27.72
CA LEU A 151 -1.20 1.60 26.64
C LEU A 151 0.00 2.40 27.16
N LEU A 152 -0.26 3.33 28.08
CA LEU A 152 0.77 4.12 28.71
C LEU A 152 1.70 3.25 29.57
N ASP A 153 1.14 2.29 30.32
CA ASP A 153 1.92 1.34 31.13
C ASP A 153 2.85 0.50 30.25
N LYS A 154 2.35 0.00 29.11
CA LYS A 154 3.15 -0.78 28.14
C LYS A 154 4.31 0.03 27.56
N CYS A 155 4.12 1.31 27.32
CA CYS A 155 5.14 2.21 26.78
C CYS A 155 5.95 2.94 27.87
N GLY A 156 5.84 2.52 29.14
CA GLY A 156 6.54 3.22 30.24
C GLY A 156 6.20 4.70 30.32
N ASN A 157 4.94 5.03 30.16
CA ASN A 157 4.36 6.38 30.18
C ASN A 157 4.94 7.36 29.14
N ARG A 158 5.49 6.83 28.03
CA ARG A 158 6.02 7.66 26.93
C ARG A 158 4.90 7.98 25.94
N TYR A 159 4.49 9.23 25.91
CA TYR A 159 3.49 9.73 24.97
C TYR A 159 3.72 11.19 24.60
N HIS A 160 3.12 11.59 23.48
CA HIS A 160 3.07 12.98 23.03
C HIS A 160 1.72 13.25 22.36
N VAL A 161 1.22 14.48 22.46
CA VAL A 161 0.01 14.92 21.76
C VAL A 161 0.42 15.76 20.57
N LEU A 162 -0.03 15.40 19.38
CA LEU A 162 0.31 16.09 18.14
C LEU A 162 -0.93 16.72 17.51
N ASN A 163 -0.92 18.02 17.36
CA ASN A 163 -1.94 18.76 16.61
C ASN A 163 -1.54 18.87 15.13
N ASN A 164 -2.02 17.96 14.32
CA ASN A 164 -1.76 17.96 12.87
C ASN A 164 -2.43 19.11 12.11
N GLN A 165 -3.35 19.87 12.73
CA GLN A 165 -3.98 21.04 12.13
C GLN A 165 -3.12 22.30 12.28
N ASN A 166 -2.36 22.40 13.36
CA ASN A 166 -1.43 23.50 13.60
C ASN A 166 0.02 23.11 13.29
N ARG A 167 0.31 22.91 11.99
CA ARG A 167 1.66 22.53 11.52
C ARG A 167 2.70 23.64 11.69
N SER A 168 2.28 24.88 11.90
CA SER A 168 3.17 26.02 12.11
C SER A 168 3.74 26.08 13.53
N ASP A 169 3.19 25.29 14.45
CA ASP A 169 3.72 25.16 15.79
C ASP A 169 4.92 24.19 15.84
N HIS A 170 6.10 24.75 15.66
CA HIS A 170 7.34 23.99 15.70
C HIS A 170 7.70 23.50 17.11
N THR A 171 7.09 24.05 18.17
CA THR A 171 7.34 23.66 19.56
C THR A 171 6.93 22.20 19.80
N GLN A 172 5.78 21.78 19.30
CA GLN A 172 5.31 20.40 19.44
C GLN A 172 6.28 19.37 18.80
N ILE A 173 6.96 19.74 17.73
CA ILE A 173 7.95 18.86 17.07
C ILE A 173 9.24 18.82 17.88
N LYS A 174 9.69 19.97 18.38
CA LYS A 174 10.87 20.03 19.25
C LYS A 174 10.69 19.17 20.50
N GLU A 175 9.57 19.29 21.18
CA GLU A 175 9.22 18.46 22.34
C GLU A 175 9.14 16.96 22.00
N LEU A 176 8.59 16.61 20.82
CA LEU A 176 8.57 15.22 20.35
C LEU A 176 9.98 14.69 20.14
N LEU A 177 10.85 15.46 19.50
CA LEU A 177 12.25 15.08 19.28
C LEU A 177 13.00 14.89 20.60
N GLU A 178 12.82 15.78 21.56
CA GLU A 178 13.39 15.66 22.91
C GLU A 178 12.94 14.35 23.59
N LYS A 179 11.65 14.01 23.54
CA LYS A 179 11.13 12.73 24.08
C LYS A 179 11.70 11.50 23.37
N ILE A 180 11.94 11.59 22.06
CA ILE A 180 12.61 10.49 21.32
C ILE A 180 14.05 10.35 21.82
N GLU A 181 14.76 11.45 22.03
CA GLU A 181 16.13 11.43 22.55
C GLU A 181 16.21 10.84 23.95
N GLU A 182 15.30 11.22 24.83
CA GLU A 182 15.17 10.63 26.16
C GLU A 182 14.93 9.12 26.09
N THR A 183 14.04 8.68 25.16
CA THR A 183 13.76 7.26 24.96
C THR A 183 14.98 6.50 24.47
N VAL A 184 15.76 7.08 23.56
CA VAL A 184 17.01 6.50 23.07
C VAL A 184 18.05 6.43 24.19
N ALA A 185 18.18 7.48 25.00
CA ALA A 185 19.08 7.50 26.15
C ALA A 185 18.72 6.41 27.18
N GLN A 186 17.43 6.23 27.48
CA GLN A 186 16.94 5.17 28.37
C GLN A 186 17.24 3.76 27.83
N ASN A 187 17.30 3.59 26.49
CA ASN A 187 17.68 2.36 25.84
C ASN A 187 19.20 2.23 25.59
N ASN A 188 20.04 2.86 26.43
CA ASN A 188 21.49 2.86 26.30
C ASN A 188 22.02 3.39 24.96
N SER A 189 21.35 4.39 24.40
CA SER A 189 21.65 4.97 23.09
C SER A 189 21.60 3.95 21.94
N CYS A 190 20.80 2.89 22.09
CA CYS A 190 20.62 1.86 21.10
C CYS A 190 19.32 2.08 20.30
N HIS A 191 19.39 1.77 19.02
CA HIS A 191 18.24 1.65 18.15
C HIS A 191 17.50 0.31 18.39
N PHE A 192 16.24 0.23 17.95
CA PHE A 192 15.50 -1.02 17.97
C PHE A 192 16.02 -1.98 16.91
N GLU A 193 16.40 -3.18 17.30
CA GLU A 193 16.75 -4.26 16.39
C GLU A 193 15.70 -5.37 16.46
N ILE A 194 15.14 -5.70 15.29
CA ILE A 194 14.29 -6.88 15.16
C ILE A 194 15.12 -8.15 15.33
N GLY A 195 14.55 -9.19 15.95
CA GLY A 195 15.22 -10.46 16.12
C GLY A 195 15.72 -11.04 14.79
N ARG A 196 16.97 -11.51 14.77
CA ARG A 196 17.62 -12.03 13.55
C ARG A 196 16.82 -13.16 12.89
N THR A 197 16.23 -14.04 13.69
CA THR A 197 15.39 -15.15 13.23
C THR A 197 14.15 -14.62 12.48
N ILE A 198 13.45 -13.65 13.08
CA ILE A 198 12.26 -13.02 12.47
C ILE A 198 12.63 -12.36 11.15
N LEU A 199 13.75 -11.65 11.11
CA LEU A 199 14.22 -10.97 9.90
C LEU A 199 14.59 -11.98 8.80
N GLN A 200 15.20 -13.10 9.15
CA GLN A 200 15.56 -14.14 8.20
C GLN A 200 14.32 -14.82 7.61
N GLU A 201 13.38 -15.22 8.46
CA GLU A 201 12.10 -15.78 8.01
C GLU A 201 11.34 -14.81 7.10
N LEU A 202 11.31 -13.51 7.42
CA LEU A 202 10.70 -12.49 6.57
C LEU A 202 11.35 -12.44 5.18
N LYS A 203 12.68 -12.44 5.12
CA LYS A 203 13.43 -12.43 3.84
C LYS A 203 13.13 -13.66 3.00
N GLU A 204 13.10 -14.83 3.61
CA GLU A 204 12.81 -16.10 2.93
C GLU A 204 11.37 -16.14 2.40
N ARG A 205 10.38 -15.73 3.21
CA ARG A 205 8.97 -15.66 2.79
C ARG A 205 8.79 -14.70 1.61
N ARG A 206 9.37 -13.50 1.67
CA ARG A 206 9.30 -12.53 0.57
C ARG A 206 9.96 -13.02 -0.72
N ARG A 207 11.09 -13.73 -0.60
CA ARG A 207 11.75 -14.34 -1.75
C ARG A 207 10.83 -15.38 -2.41
N ALA A 208 10.30 -16.29 -1.63
CA ALA A 208 9.38 -17.33 -2.12
C ALA A 208 8.12 -16.73 -2.76
N GLU A 209 7.57 -15.67 -2.19
CA GLU A 209 6.39 -14.97 -2.74
C GLU A 209 6.71 -14.28 -4.06
N LYS A 210 7.86 -13.62 -4.17
CA LYS A 210 8.34 -13.00 -5.41
C LYS A 210 8.52 -14.05 -6.51
N GLU A 211 9.13 -15.19 -6.21
CA GLU A 211 9.31 -16.30 -7.15
C GLU A 211 7.95 -16.82 -7.65
N ARG A 212 6.99 -17.05 -6.75
CA ARG A 212 5.62 -17.46 -7.11
C ARG A 212 4.90 -16.41 -7.97
N ALA A 213 5.08 -15.13 -7.68
CA ALA A 213 4.49 -14.04 -8.46
C ALA A 213 5.06 -13.99 -9.89
N GLU A 214 6.36 -14.18 -10.05
CA GLU A 214 7.01 -14.25 -11.37
C GLU A 214 6.55 -15.49 -12.17
N GLU A 215 6.40 -16.64 -11.52
CA GLU A 215 5.85 -17.83 -12.18
C GLU A 215 4.40 -17.61 -12.63
N ARG A 216 3.55 -16.98 -11.80
CA ARG A 216 2.17 -16.65 -12.20
C ARG A 216 2.16 -15.72 -13.41
N LYS A 217 3.01 -14.68 -13.44
CA LYS A 217 3.14 -13.79 -14.60
C LYS A 217 3.55 -14.53 -15.86
N LYS A 218 4.53 -15.44 -15.76
CA LYS A 218 4.97 -16.27 -16.89
C LYS A 218 3.83 -17.17 -17.40
N ARG A 219 3.09 -17.81 -16.50
CA ARG A 219 1.92 -18.66 -16.87
C ARG A 219 0.83 -17.83 -17.57
N MET A 220 0.49 -16.67 -17.01
CA MET A 220 -0.51 -15.79 -17.62
C MET A 220 -0.07 -15.25 -18.98
N LYS A 221 1.22 -14.93 -19.15
CA LYS A 221 1.76 -14.50 -20.45
C LYS A 221 1.62 -15.62 -21.49
N LYS A 222 2.04 -16.83 -21.16
CA LYS A 222 1.91 -18.01 -22.02
C LYS A 222 0.44 -18.26 -22.40
N GLN A 223 -0.46 -18.26 -21.43
CA GLN A 223 -1.89 -18.45 -21.68
C GLN A 223 -2.47 -17.39 -22.64
N ARG A 224 -2.05 -16.12 -22.49
CA ARG A 224 -2.46 -15.06 -23.42
C ARG A 224 -1.92 -15.28 -24.84
N GLU A 225 -0.69 -15.75 -24.98
CA GLU A 225 -0.08 -16.08 -26.27
C GLU A 225 -0.80 -17.26 -26.92
N ASP A 226 -1.12 -18.33 -26.18
CA ASP A 226 -1.86 -19.48 -26.63
C ASP A 226 -3.28 -19.10 -27.13
N ILE A 227 -4.01 -18.28 -26.35
CA ILE A 227 -5.33 -17.76 -26.76
C ILE A 227 -5.21 -16.92 -28.03
N ARG A 228 -4.19 -16.08 -28.13
CA ARG A 228 -3.98 -15.24 -29.33
C ARG A 228 -3.68 -16.04 -30.56
N SER A 229 -2.88 -17.12 -30.46
CA SER A 229 -2.62 -18.04 -31.59
C SER A 229 -3.88 -18.78 -32.01
N GLN A 230 -4.67 -19.30 -31.07
CA GLN A 230 -5.95 -19.97 -31.38
C GLN A 230 -6.95 -19.02 -32.04
N MET A 231 -7.03 -17.77 -31.60
CA MET A 231 -7.89 -16.76 -32.23
C MET A 231 -7.43 -16.46 -33.69
N SER A 232 -6.11 -16.37 -33.92
CA SER A 232 -5.58 -16.13 -35.27
C SER A 232 -5.88 -17.31 -36.20
N GLU A 233 -5.68 -18.55 -35.77
CA GLU A 233 -6.03 -19.76 -36.55
C GLU A 233 -7.52 -19.82 -36.84
N SER A 234 -8.38 -19.52 -35.88
CA SER A 234 -9.83 -19.46 -36.09
C SER A 234 -10.22 -18.40 -37.12
N THR A 235 -9.54 -17.25 -37.11
CA THR A 235 -9.80 -16.18 -38.09
C THR A 235 -9.41 -16.58 -39.51
N TYR A 236 -8.30 -17.29 -39.67
CA TYR A 236 -7.90 -17.83 -40.98
C TYR A 236 -8.86 -18.89 -41.55
N LEU A 237 -9.52 -19.65 -40.68
CA LEU A 237 -10.50 -20.68 -41.11
C LEU A 237 -11.89 -20.08 -41.45
N VAL A 238 -12.23 -18.95 -40.86
CA VAL A 238 -13.54 -18.29 -41.09
C VAL A 238 -13.51 -17.37 -42.31
N GLN A 239 -12.40 -16.72 -42.60
CA GLN A 239 -12.30 -15.74 -43.69
C GLN A 239 -12.57 -16.34 -45.10
N PRO A 240 -12.05 -17.53 -45.47
CA PRO A 240 -12.38 -18.14 -46.79
C PRO A 240 -13.86 -18.53 -46.94
N ARG A 241 -14.49 -19.01 -45.86
CA ARG A 241 -15.90 -19.40 -45.85
C ARG A 241 -16.83 -18.19 -45.97
N LEU A 242 -16.52 -17.09 -45.30
CA LEU A 242 -17.29 -15.85 -45.41
C LEU A 242 -17.18 -15.23 -46.79
N CYS A 243 -15.99 -15.20 -47.39
CA CYS A 243 -15.79 -14.75 -48.76
C CYS A 243 -16.58 -15.60 -49.78
N PHE A 244 -16.61 -16.93 -49.59
CA PHE A 244 -17.36 -17.83 -50.46
C PHE A 244 -18.88 -17.61 -50.36
N VAL A 245 -19.38 -17.41 -49.16
CA VAL A 245 -20.82 -17.10 -48.94
C VAL A 245 -21.17 -15.75 -49.53
N ILE A 246 -20.34 -14.73 -49.36
CA ILE A 246 -20.58 -13.40 -49.94
C ILE A 246 -20.55 -13.45 -51.47
N LEU A 247 -19.57 -14.15 -52.05
CA LEU A 247 -19.51 -14.37 -53.51
C LEU A 247 -20.72 -15.14 -54.07
N LEU A 248 -21.20 -16.15 -53.38
CA LEU A 248 -22.43 -16.87 -53.74
C LEU A 248 -23.67 -15.95 -53.64
N CYS A 249 -23.79 -15.14 -52.59
CA CYS A 249 -24.89 -14.20 -52.45
C CYS A 249 -24.87 -13.12 -53.53
N VAL A 250 -23.71 -12.59 -53.89
CA VAL A 250 -23.57 -11.59 -54.96
C VAL A 250 -23.90 -12.20 -56.32
N SER A 251 -23.45 -13.43 -56.65
CA SER A 251 -23.75 -14.09 -57.88
C SER A 251 -25.25 -14.45 -58.02
N LEU A 252 -25.88 -14.91 -56.95
CA LEU A 252 -27.34 -15.13 -56.92
C LEU A 252 -28.13 -13.81 -57.08
N PHE A 253 -27.68 -12.74 -56.48
CA PHE A 253 -28.31 -11.42 -56.62
C PHE A 253 -28.18 -10.89 -58.05
N CYS A 254 -27.03 -11.10 -58.71
CA CYS A 254 -26.83 -10.73 -60.10
C CYS A 254 -27.73 -11.58 -61.04
N LEU A 255 -27.88 -12.88 -60.79
CA LEU A 255 -28.76 -13.74 -61.59
C LEU A 255 -30.25 -13.37 -61.44
N PHE A 256 -30.68 -13.03 -60.21
CA PHE A 256 -32.06 -12.53 -59.98
C PHE A 256 -32.33 -11.19 -60.64
N SER A 257 -31.38 -10.29 -60.59
CA SER A 257 -31.48 -8.95 -61.23
C SER A 257 -31.50 -9.08 -62.74
N CYS A 258 -30.69 -9.96 -63.33
CA CYS A 258 -30.69 -10.21 -64.78
C CYS A 258 -32.03 -10.82 -65.25
N ARG A 259 -32.60 -11.79 -64.52
CA ARG A 259 -33.93 -12.36 -64.82
C ARG A 259 -35.08 -11.31 -64.71
N ARG A 260 -34.98 -10.42 -63.75
CA ARG A 260 -35.97 -9.34 -63.60
C ARG A 260 -35.89 -8.35 -64.77
N TRP A 261 -34.71 -8.08 -65.29
CA TRP A 261 -34.51 -7.22 -66.42
C TRP A 261 -35.02 -7.85 -67.74
N THR A 262 -34.80 -9.14 -67.93
CA THR A 262 -35.33 -9.87 -69.14
C THR A 262 -36.87 -9.90 -69.08
N LEU A 263 -37.51 -10.22 -67.95
CA LEU A 263 -38.94 -10.19 -67.80
C LEU A 263 -39.57 -8.79 -68.01
N LEU A 264 -38.94 -7.74 -67.57
CA LEU A 264 -39.35 -6.36 -67.78
C LEU A 264 -39.21 -5.94 -69.28
N ARG A 265 -38.20 -6.47 -69.96
CA ARG A 265 -37.97 -6.22 -71.38
C ARG A 265 -39.04 -6.90 -72.22
N ASP A 266 -39.45 -8.14 -71.88
CA ASP A 266 -40.48 -8.89 -72.55
C ASP A 266 -41.88 -8.32 -72.29
N LEU A 267 -42.15 -7.82 -71.07
CA LEU A 267 -43.38 -7.14 -70.80
C LEU A 267 -43.47 -5.77 -71.50
N LYS A 268 -42.38 -5.05 -71.70
CA LYS A 268 -42.38 -3.84 -72.50
C LYS A 268 -42.56 -4.14 -74.03
N LYS A 269 -42.04 -5.24 -74.58
CA LYS A 269 -42.29 -5.68 -75.95
C LYS A 269 -43.76 -6.08 -76.14
N LYS A 270 -44.38 -6.82 -75.20
CA LYS A 270 -45.80 -7.15 -75.29
C LYS A 270 -46.72 -5.94 -75.25
N LYS A 271 -46.41 -4.92 -74.40
CA LYS A 271 -47.21 -3.69 -74.38
C LYS A 271 -47.12 -2.84 -75.65
N LYS A 272 -45.99 -2.88 -76.36
CA LYS A 272 -45.87 -2.19 -77.68
C LYS A 272 -46.65 -2.88 -78.80
N ASN A 273 -46.89 -4.19 -78.73
CA ASN A 273 -47.69 -4.93 -79.76
C ASN A 273 -49.21 -4.82 -79.53
N ILE A 274 -49.71 -4.37 -78.40
CA ILE A 274 -51.15 -4.21 -78.08
C ILE A 274 -51.64 -2.75 -78.41
N SER A 275 -50.78 -1.82 -78.73
CA SER A 275 -51.15 -0.46 -79.09
C SER A 275 -51.20 -0.21 -80.60
N PHE A 276 -51.18 -1.30 -81.43
CA PHE A 276 -51.26 -1.21 -82.90
C PHE A 276 -52.34 -2.18 -83.47
N GLN A 277 -53.45 -2.34 -82.69
CA GLN A 277 -54.70 -2.90 -83.26
C GLN A 277 -55.84 -1.93 -82.94
#